data_84eee55a4b407dd72c06ca3dc1f097a2
#
_entry.id   84eee55a4b407dd72c06ca3dc1f097a2
#
_cell.length_a   1.000
_cell.length_b   1.000
_cell.length_c   1.000
_cell.angle_alpha   90.00
_cell.angle_beta   90.00
_cell.angle_gamma   90.00
#
_symmetry.space_group_name_H-M   'P 1'
#
loop_
_entity.id
_entity.type
_entity.pdbx_description
1 polymer ?
#
loop_
_entity_poly.entity_id
_entity_poly.type
_entity_poly.pdbx_seq_one_letter_code
_entity_poly.pdbx_strand_id
1 'polypeptide(L)'
;MFLMLGGVLYAARPMGTSLGILGGPTTEKLAEVRVAGIGYVEVTFHAFTHKTPDAECYAEAFALRDRLDKAGLKVWSCHLPFGRNCDISVVDPEQRERNVAYIERMIRLSAIFRPQRLVLHPGSRPVPEEERSERERCAANSICRLSLAAEEIGAVLCVENMPHSIGRTSAEMLRLIGGCPEAMVCFDTNHLLLESHADFIGALGDRIATVHLSDYDGRDERHWLPGRGVIDWPDLCRRLRRAGYRGVYIFEVHHGEATCRDLVKVYGEVLRKK
;
A
#
# COMPACT_ATOMS: atom_id res chain seq x y z
N MET A 1 12.42 25.31 25.88
CA MET A 1 13.83 25.70 25.69
C MET A 1 14.27 25.13 24.34
N PHE A 2 14.20 25.94 23.30
CA PHE A 2 14.60 25.55 21.93
C PHE A 2 16.09 25.78 21.77
N LEU A 3 16.86 24.74 21.57
CA LEU A 3 18.26 24.84 21.11
C LEU A 3 18.27 25.00 19.59
N MET A 4 18.53 26.22 19.16
CA MET A 4 18.87 26.55 17.77
C MET A 4 20.29 26.06 17.49
N LEU A 5 20.45 24.98 16.76
CA LEU A 5 21.67 24.64 16.03
C LEU A 5 21.26 24.34 14.59
N GLY A 6 21.84 25.04 13.64
CA GLY A 6 21.51 25.14 12.24
C GLY A 6 21.38 23.81 11.46
N GLY A 7 20.31 23.08 11.70
CA GLY A 7 19.90 21.91 10.96
C GLY A 7 18.42 22.04 10.66
N VAL A 8 18.05 21.90 9.42
CA VAL A 8 16.64 21.78 9.01
C VAL A 8 16.02 20.66 9.85
N LEU A 9 15.14 21.02 10.79
CA LEU A 9 14.33 20.08 11.56
C LEU A 9 13.35 19.40 10.59
N TYR A 10 13.76 18.28 10.02
CA TYR A 10 12.83 17.43 9.31
C TYR A 10 11.85 16.84 10.35
N ALA A 11 10.59 17.28 10.30
CA ALA A 11 9.54 16.66 11.09
C ALA A 11 9.55 15.14 10.79
N ALA A 12 9.45 14.33 11.84
CA ALA A 12 9.32 12.89 11.68
C ALA A 12 8.11 12.59 10.80
N ARG A 13 8.27 11.67 9.85
CA ARG A 13 7.15 11.24 9.02
C ARG A 13 6.05 10.64 9.90
N PRO A 14 4.77 10.88 9.61
CA PRO A 14 3.71 10.18 10.30
C PRO A 14 3.83 8.67 10.04
N MET A 15 3.52 7.87 11.06
CA MET A 15 3.57 6.42 10.95
C MET A 15 2.17 5.83 10.99
N GLY A 16 1.98 4.73 10.27
CA GLY A 16 0.77 3.96 10.20
C GLY A 16 1.06 2.46 10.13
N THR A 17 0.02 1.65 10.20
CA THR A 17 0.11 0.20 10.00
C THR A 17 -1.07 -0.30 9.18
N SER A 18 -0.86 -1.35 8.39
CA SER A 18 -1.94 -2.09 7.76
C SER A 18 -2.76 -2.81 8.84
N LEU A 19 -4.10 -2.77 8.74
CA LEU A 19 -4.98 -3.50 9.67
C LEU A 19 -4.90 -5.01 9.50
N GLY A 20 -4.37 -5.49 8.37
CA GLY A 20 -4.09 -6.90 8.13
C GLY A 20 -3.20 -7.53 9.20
N ILE A 21 -2.20 -6.79 9.71
CA ILE A 21 -1.30 -7.25 10.78
C ILE A 21 -2.04 -7.62 12.08
N LEU A 22 -3.18 -7.02 12.32
CA LEU A 22 -3.93 -7.21 13.56
C LEU A 22 -4.73 -8.52 13.57
N GLY A 23 -4.87 -9.22 12.44
CA GLY A 23 -5.76 -10.38 12.33
C GLY A 23 -7.23 -10.04 12.58
N GLY A 24 -7.62 -8.80 12.30
CA GLY A 24 -8.97 -8.25 12.45
C GLY A 24 -9.01 -6.99 13.34
N PRO A 25 -9.69 -5.93 12.93
CA PRO A 25 -9.71 -4.63 13.60
C PRO A 25 -10.77 -4.56 14.71
N THR A 26 -10.60 -5.33 15.80
CA THR A 26 -11.47 -5.21 16.99
C THR A 26 -11.24 -3.88 17.70
N THR A 27 -12.20 -3.45 18.53
CA THR A 27 -12.10 -2.20 19.29
C THR A 27 -10.85 -2.17 20.17
N GLU A 28 -10.54 -3.30 20.82
CA GLU A 28 -9.39 -3.44 21.71
C GLU A 28 -8.06 -3.30 20.95
N LYS A 29 -7.97 -3.98 19.80
CA LYS A 29 -6.77 -3.91 18.94
C LYS A 29 -6.54 -2.52 18.34
N LEU A 30 -7.62 -1.83 17.94
CA LEU A 30 -7.51 -0.44 17.47
C LEU A 30 -7.07 0.51 18.59
N ALA A 31 -7.54 0.29 19.83
CA ALA A 31 -7.05 1.02 20.99
C ALA A 31 -5.57 0.76 21.26
N GLU A 32 -5.09 -0.48 21.11
CA GLU A 32 -3.66 -0.82 21.23
C GLU A 32 -2.80 -0.08 20.20
N VAL A 33 -3.24 -0.01 18.94
CA VAL A 33 -2.57 0.76 17.87
C VAL A 33 -2.41 2.22 18.31
N ARG A 34 -3.49 2.83 18.81
CA ARG A 34 -3.48 4.23 19.24
C ARG A 34 -2.60 4.46 20.45
N VAL A 35 -2.70 3.59 21.47
CA VAL A 35 -1.89 3.67 22.70
C VAL A 35 -0.40 3.48 22.40
N ALA A 36 -0.04 2.68 21.41
CA ALA A 36 1.34 2.55 20.97
C ALA A 36 1.91 3.84 20.33
N GLY A 37 1.05 4.80 19.95
CA GLY A 37 1.47 6.06 19.32
C GLY A 37 1.33 6.08 17.79
N ILE A 38 0.73 5.06 17.19
CA ILE A 38 0.44 4.99 15.76
C ILE A 38 -0.82 5.85 15.50
N GLY A 39 -0.73 6.76 14.54
CA GLY A 39 -1.83 7.70 14.24
C GLY A 39 -2.62 7.36 12.98
N TYR A 40 -2.07 6.53 12.11
CA TYR A 40 -2.66 6.20 10.82
C TYR A 40 -2.81 4.69 10.63
N VAL A 41 -3.80 4.31 9.83
CA VAL A 41 -4.00 2.91 9.42
C VAL A 41 -4.26 2.83 7.93
N GLU A 42 -3.98 1.64 7.38
CA GLU A 42 -4.49 1.19 6.10
C GLU A 42 -5.60 0.17 6.33
N VAL A 43 -6.76 0.43 5.72
CA VAL A 43 -7.90 -0.49 5.74
C VAL A 43 -7.75 -1.51 4.62
N THR A 44 -8.01 -2.79 4.90
CA THR A 44 -7.96 -3.89 3.93
C THR A 44 -9.35 -4.51 3.75
N PHE A 45 -9.72 -4.88 2.52
CA PHE A 45 -11.03 -5.45 2.17
C PHE A 45 -10.94 -6.95 1.93
N HIS A 46 -10.56 -7.73 2.94
CA HIS A 46 -10.44 -9.19 2.78
C HIS A 46 -11.77 -9.96 2.88
N ALA A 47 -12.80 -9.37 3.49
CA ALA A 47 -14.05 -10.05 3.76
C ALA A 47 -15.06 -10.03 2.59
N PHE A 48 -14.89 -9.10 1.65
CA PHE A 48 -15.86 -8.91 0.57
C PHE A 48 -15.50 -9.66 -0.70
N THR A 49 -16.53 -10.13 -1.40
CA THR A 49 -16.41 -10.81 -2.68
C THR A 49 -17.35 -10.17 -3.70
N HIS A 50 -17.27 -10.58 -4.96
CA HIS A 50 -18.23 -10.18 -6.00
C HIS A 50 -19.69 -10.45 -5.62
N LYS A 51 -19.95 -11.45 -4.76
CA LYS A 51 -21.28 -11.88 -4.35
C LYS A 51 -21.79 -11.22 -3.07
N THR A 52 -20.93 -10.54 -2.32
CA THR A 52 -21.33 -9.88 -1.07
C THR A 52 -22.27 -8.72 -1.40
N PRO A 53 -23.50 -8.67 -0.83
CA PRO A 53 -24.44 -7.59 -1.12
C PRO A 53 -23.91 -6.21 -0.71
N ASP A 54 -24.29 -5.18 -1.44
CA ASP A 54 -23.86 -3.80 -1.12
C ASP A 54 -24.27 -3.38 0.29
N ALA A 55 -25.47 -3.68 0.69
CA ALA A 55 -25.96 -3.34 2.02
C ALA A 55 -25.08 -3.92 3.15
N GLU A 56 -24.57 -5.14 2.98
CA GLU A 56 -23.65 -5.79 3.92
C GLU A 56 -22.28 -5.11 3.90
N CYS A 57 -21.72 -4.87 2.70
CA CYS A 57 -20.45 -4.16 2.55
C CYS A 57 -20.49 -2.78 3.22
N TYR A 58 -21.54 -2.01 2.98
CA TYR A 58 -21.71 -0.68 3.56
C TYR A 58 -21.90 -0.74 5.08
N ALA A 59 -22.70 -1.68 5.60
CA ALA A 59 -22.91 -1.84 7.03
C ALA A 59 -21.60 -2.15 7.76
N GLU A 60 -20.79 -3.07 7.25
CA GLU A 60 -19.48 -3.40 7.83
C GLU A 60 -18.48 -2.23 7.72
N ALA A 61 -18.45 -1.54 6.59
CA ALA A 61 -17.58 -0.39 6.40
C ALA A 61 -17.93 0.75 7.38
N PHE A 62 -19.21 1.07 7.57
CA PHE A 62 -19.63 2.06 8.55
C PHE A 62 -19.31 1.64 9.99
N ALA A 63 -19.51 0.37 10.34
CA ALA A 63 -19.16 -0.16 11.65
C ALA A 63 -17.65 -0.09 11.92
N LEU A 64 -16.81 -0.37 10.92
CA LEU A 64 -15.37 -0.21 11.04
C LEU A 64 -14.98 1.28 11.15
N ARG A 65 -15.58 2.15 10.35
CA ARG A 65 -15.35 3.60 10.42
C ARG A 65 -15.65 4.15 11.81
N ASP A 66 -16.79 3.78 12.42
CA ASP A 66 -17.15 4.19 13.78
C ASP A 66 -16.11 3.73 14.81
N ARG A 67 -15.61 2.48 14.71
CA ARG A 67 -14.55 1.99 15.59
C ARG A 67 -13.23 2.76 15.43
N LEU A 68 -12.85 3.10 14.19
CA LEU A 68 -11.65 3.89 13.91
C LEU A 68 -11.76 5.32 14.48
N ASP A 69 -12.92 5.95 14.31
CA ASP A 69 -13.18 7.29 14.84
C ASP A 69 -13.15 7.29 16.38
N LYS A 70 -13.75 6.30 17.02
CA LYS A 70 -13.70 6.13 18.50
C LYS A 70 -12.28 5.90 19.01
N ALA A 71 -11.46 5.19 18.25
CA ALA A 71 -10.03 4.99 18.57
C ALA A 71 -9.17 6.23 18.27
N GLY A 72 -9.68 7.24 17.58
CA GLY A 72 -8.91 8.42 17.16
C GLY A 72 -7.86 8.11 16.08
N LEU A 73 -8.10 7.08 15.26
CA LEU A 73 -7.22 6.67 14.17
C LEU A 73 -7.67 7.28 12.85
N LYS A 74 -6.70 7.73 12.05
CA LYS A 74 -6.94 8.27 10.71
C LYS A 74 -6.65 7.22 9.66
N VAL A 75 -7.49 7.11 8.65
CA VAL A 75 -7.20 6.26 7.49
C VAL A 75 -6.30 7.03 6.52
N TRP A 76 -5.13 6.47 6.22
CA TRP A 76 -4.23 6.97 5.20
C TRP A 76 -4.58 6.37 3.85
N SER A 77 -4.68 5.05 3.80
CA SER A 77 -4.94 4.29 2.59
C SER A 77 -5.99 3.21 2.81
N CYS A 78 -6.60 2.80 1.70
CA CYS A 78 -7.36 1.56 1.64
C CYS A 78 -6.68 0.64 0.62
N HIS A 79 -6.37 -0.58 1.04
CA HIS A 79 -5.87 -1.63 0.16
C HIS A 79 -7.06 -2.31 -0.51
N LEU A 80 -7.18 -2.17 -1.81
CA LEU A 80 -8.26 -2.76 -2.60
C LEU A 80 -8.14 -4.28 -2.61
N PRO A 81 -9.25 -5.02 -2.85
CA PRO A 81 -9.21 -6.47 -2.96
C PRO A 81 -8.23 -6.94 -4.03
N PHE A 82 -7.56 -8.04 -3.76
CA PHE A 82 -6.56 -8.63 -4.64
C PHE A 82 -6.71 -10.15 -4.77
N GLY A 83 -5.91 -10.75 -5.64
CA GLY A 83 -5.95 -12.18 -5.94
C GLY A 83 -6.71 -12.49 -7.24
N ARG A 84 -6.82 -13.78 -7.58
CA ARG A 84 -7.31 -14.24 -8.90
C ARG A 84 -8.70 -13.72 -9.27
N ASN A 85 -9.58 -13.57 -8.29
CA ASN A 85 -10.94 -13.09 -8.50
C ASN A 85 -11.04 -11.56 -8.66
N CYS A 86 -9.94 -10.85 -8.50
CA CYS A 86 -9.84 -9.40 -8.60
C CYS A 86 -8.77 -8.96 -9.60
N ASP A 87 -8.24 -9.90 -10.38
CA ASP A 87 -7.14 -9.68 -11.31
C ASP A 87 -7.58 -8.81 -12.49
N ILE A 88 -7.11 -7.58 -12.52
CA ILE A 88 -7.41 -6.58 -13.56
C ILE A 88 -6.56 -6.74 -14.82
N SER A 89 -5.60 -7.68 -14.81
CA SER A 89 -4.68 -7.96 -15.91
C SER A 89 -5.09 -9.13 -16.79
N VAL A 90 -6.15 -9.87 -16.42
CA VAL A 90 -6.55 -11.08 -17.19
C VAL A 90 -6.81 -10.74 -18.65
N VAL A 91 -6.36 -11.63 -19.54
CA VAL A 91 -6.46 -11.42 -20.98
C VAL A 91 -7.93 -11.54 -21.46
N ASP A 92 -8.70 -12.44 -20.86
CA ASP A 92 -10.13 -12.58 -21.16
C ASP A 92 -10.89 -11.28 -20.86
N PRO A 93 -11.51 -10.63 -21.87
CA PRO A 93 -12.11 -9.31 -21.70
C PRO A 93 -13.35 -9.30 -20.82
N GLU A 94 -14.15 -10.37 -20.83
CA GLU A 94 -15.35 -10.43 -20.00
C GLU A 94 -15.01 -10.62 -18.51
N GLN A 95 -14.04 -11.49 -18.24
CA GLN A 95 -13.56 -11.68 -16.86
C GLN A 95 -12.89 -10.40 -16.35
N ARG A 96 -12.07 -9.75 -17.18
CA ARG A 96 -11.43 -8.47 -16.81
C ARG A 96 -12.47 -7.39 -16.50
N GLU A 97 -13.50 -7.24 -17.34
CA GLU A 97 -14.57 -6.28 -17.09
C GLU A 97 -15.29 -6.54 -15.76
N ARG A 98 -15.61 -7.80 -15.45
CA ARG A 98 -16.21 -8.17 -14.16
C ARG A 98 -15.30 -7.81 -12.98
N ASN A 99 -13.99 -8.06 -13.11
CA ASN A 99 -13.02 -7.77 -12.06
C ASN A 99 -12.83 -6.26 -11.86
N VAL A 100 -12.72 -5.50 -12.97
CA VAL A 100 -12.59 -4.04 -12.92
C VAL A 100 -13.84 -3.40 -12.31
N ALA A 101 -15.03 -3.82 -12.72
CA ALA A 101 -16.29 -3.32 -12.14
C ALA A 101 -16.39 -3.61 -10.63
N TYR A 102 -15.89 -4.75 -10.19
CA TYR A 102 -15.81 -5.06 -8.76
C TYR A 102 -14.83 -4.14 -8.02
N ILE A 103 -13.65 -3.89 -8.56
CA ILE A 103 -12.70 -2.95 -7.96
C ILE A 103 -13.27 -1.53 -7.92
N GLU A 104 -13.95 -1.04 -8.97
CA GLU A 104 -14.65 0.24 -8.94
C GLU A 104 -15.69 0.33 -7.82
N ARG A 105 -16.44 -0.76 -7.62
CA ARG A 105 -17.39 -0.85 -6.51
C ARG A 105 -16.67 -0.69 -5.16
N MET A 106 -15.51 -1.32 -4.98
CA MET A 106 -14.72 -1.20 -3.75
C MET A 106 -14.07 0.18 -3.60
N ILE A 107 -13.70 0.82 -4.69
CA ILE A 107 -13.27 2.22 -4.68
C ILE A 107 -14.39 3.12 -4.13
N ARG A 108 -15.61 2.98 -4.64
CA ARG A 108 -16.76 3.75 -4.12
C ARG A 108 -17.04 3.47 -2.65
N LEU A 109 -16.94 2.21 -2.21
CA LEU A 109 -17.07 1.85 -0.80
C LEU A 109 -16.00 2.51 0.07
N SER A 110 -14.77 2.63 -0.45
CA SER A 110 -13.65 3.25 0.25
C SER A 110 -13.92 4.71 0.64
N ALA A 111 -14.82 5.41 -0.05
CA ALA A 111 -15.19 6.80 0.27
C ALA A 111 -15.66 6.98 1.73
N ILE A 112 -16.23 5.95 2.35
CA ILE A 112 -16.63 5.95 3.78
C ILE A 112 -15.42 6.28 4.68
N PHE A 113 -14.26 5.78 4.34
CA PHE A 113 -13.03 5.95 5.12
C PHE A 113 -12.29 7.24 4.82
N ARG A 114 -12.66 7.97 3.74
CA ARG A 114 -11.97 9.18 3.27
C ARG A 114 -10.46 8.98 3.13
N PRO A 115 -10.00 7.93 2.43
CA PRO A 115 -8.58 7.67 2.27
C PRO A 115 -7.94 8.71 1.37
N GLN A 116 -6.66 8.98 1.57
CA GLN A 116 -5.89 9.79 0.62
C GLN A 116 -5.32 8.92 -0.51
N ARG A 117 -5.15 7.64 -0.28
CA ARG A 117 -4.55 6.68 -1.22
C ARG A 117 -5.37 5.40 -1.28
N LEU A 118 -5.41 4.82 -2.48
CA LEU A 118 -5.95 3.47 -2.71
C LEU A 118 -4.83 2.61 -3.26
N VAL A 119 -4.54 1.49 -2.61
CA VAL A 119 -3.51 0.56 -3.08
C VAL A 119 -4.13 -0.52 -3.94
N LEU A 120 -3.54 -0.77 -5.11
CA LEU A 120 -4.03 -1.71 -6.11
C LEU A 120 -2.90 -2.65 -6.56
N HIS A 121 -3.12 -3.96 -6.50
CA HIS A 121 -2.27 -4.92 -7.19
C HIS A 121 -2.51 -4.87 -8.70
N PRO A 122 -1.49 -4.75 -9.55
CA PRO A 122 -1.66 -4.67 -11.00
C PRO A 122 -2.12 -5.99 -11.63
N GLY A 123 -1.91 -7.12 -10.96
CA GLY A 123 -2.32 -8.45 -11.38
C GLY A 123 -2.18 -9.47 -10.27
N SER A 124 -2.72 -10.67 -10.48
CA SER A 124 -2.52 -11.80 -9.58
C SER A 124 -1.30 -12.64 -9.99
N ARG A 125 -0.89 -13.56 -9.14
CA ARG A 125 0.24 -14.48 -9.36
C ARG A 125 -0.17 -15.95 -9.33
N PRO A 126 0.53 -16.84 -10.06
CA PRO A 126 1.62 -16.55 -11.00
C PRO A 126 1.10 -15.98 -12.32
N VAL A 127 1.96 -15.25 -13.04
CA VAL A 127 1.72 -14.77 -14.40
C VAL A 127 2.51 -15.65 -15.37
N PRO A 128 1.86 -16.32 -16.35
CA PRO A 128 2.56 -17.04 -17.40
C PRO A 128 3.44 -16.09 -18.22
N GLU A 129 4.66 -16.48 -18.53
CA GLU A 129 5.62 -15.58 -19.21
C GLU A 129 5.14 -15.19 -20.62
N GLU A 130 4.48 -16.12 -21.32
CA GLU A 130 3.88 -15.91 -22.63
C GLU A 130 2.73 -14.89 -22.61
N GLU A 131 2.04 -14.71 -21.49
CA GLU A 131 0.95 -13.75 -21.35
C GLU A 131 1.41 -12.39 -20.80
N ARG A 132 2.64 -12.27 -20.31
CA ARG A 132 3.13 -11.13 -19.54
C ARG A 132 2.88 -9.78 -20.22
N SER A 133 3.33 -9.64 -21.47
CA SER A 133 3.18 -8.39 -22.23
C SER A 133 1.72 -8.00 -22.44
N GLU A 134 0.87 -8.99 -22.72
CA GLU A 134 -0.56 -8.76 -22.92
C GLU A 134 -1.24 -8.39 -21.60
N ARG A 135 -0.89 -9.05 -20.51
CA ARG A 135 -1.38 -8.72 -19.16
C ARG A 135 -0.96 -7.32 -18.71
N GLU A 136 0.29 -6.91 -18.97
CA GLU A 136 0.74 -5.53 -18.71
C GLU A 136 -0.13 -4.51 -19.47
N ARG A 137 -0.42 -4.77 -20.74
CA ARG A 137 -1.29 -3.90 -21.55
C ARG A 137 -2.73 -3.86 -21.01
N CYS A 138 -3.29 -5.00 -20.64
CA CYS A 138 -4.62 -5.09 -20.05
C CYS A 138 -4.70 -4.34 -18.72
N ALA A 139 -3.69 -4.54 -17.84
CA ALA A 139 -3.59 -3.86 -16.56
C ALA A 139 -3.47 -2.34 -16.73
N ALA A 140 -2.62 -1.85 -17.64
CA ALA A 140 -2.46 -0.43 -17.90
C ALA A 140 -3.80 0.25 -18.27
N ASN A 141 -4.59 -0.37 -19.14
CA ASN A 141 -5.93 0.13 -19.50
C ASN A 141 -6.88 0.13 -18.31
N SER A 142 -6.86 -0.93 -17.50
CA SER A 142 -7.69 -1.04 -16.29
C SER A 142 -7.28 0.00 -15.24
N ILE A 143 -5.98 0.23 -15.04
CA ILE A 143 -5.43 1.21 -14.11
C ILE A 143 -5.92 2.62 -14.46
N CYS A 144 -5.89 3.02 -15.74
CA CYS A 144 -6.39 4.34 -16.15
C CYS A 144 -7.87 4.52 -15.79
N ARG A 145 -8.71 3.52 -16.06
CA ARG A 145 -10.13 3.57 -15.69
C ARG A 145 -10.34 3.66 -14.19
N LEU A 146 -9.61 2.84 -13.41
CA LEU A 146 -9.71 2.83 -11.95
C LEU A 146 -9.16 4.10 -11.30
N SER A 147 -8.18 4.76 -11.93
CA SER A 147 -7.67 6.05 -11.45
C SER A 147 -8.72 7.15 -11.51
N LEU A 148 -9.53 7.18 -12.58
CA LEU A 148 -10.66 8.11 -12.69
C LEU A 148 -11.69 7.87 -11.58
N ALA A 149 -12.03 6.59 -11.31
CA ALA A 149 -12.92 6.26 -10.21
C ALA A 149 -12.36 6.64 -8.83
N ALA A 150 -11.03 6.58 -8.65
CA ALA A 150 -10.38 7.03 -7.43
C ALA A 150 -10.46 8.56 -7.26
N GLU A 151 -10.29 9.32 -8.33
CA GLU A 151 -10.44 10.79 -8.32
C GLU A 151 -11.85 11.22 -7.95
N GLU A 152 -12.89 10.50 -8.39
CA GLU A 152 -14.29 10.78 -8.04
C GLU A 152 -14.53 10.80 -6.52
N ILE A 153 -13.77 10.02 -5.75
CA ILE A 153 -13.84 9.99 -4.28
C ILE A 153 -12.76 10.85 -3.60
N GLY A 154 -11.98 11.60 -4.37
CA GLY A 154 -10.90 12.46 -3.86
C GLY A 154 -9.66 11.71 -3.39
N ALA A 155 -9.43 10.47 -3.85
CA ALA A 155 -8.27 9.66 -3.53
C ALA A 155 -7.35 9.48 -4.76
N VAL A 156 -6.08 9.10 -4.52
CA VAL A 156 -5.12 8.77 -5.56
C VAL A 156 -4.93 7.26 -5.63
N LEU A 157 -5.08 6.67 -6.82
CA LEU A 157 -4.79 5.26 -7.04
C LEU A 157 -3.26 5.04 -7.07
N CYS A 158 -2.79 4.11 -6.26
CA CYS A 158 -1.38 3.75 -6.13
C CYS A 158 -1.20 2.27 -6.50
N VAL A 159 -0.52 2.02 -7.62
CA VAL A 159 -0.21 0.67 -8.09
C VAL A 159 0.97 0.14 -7.31
N GLU A 160 0.85 -1.05 -6.76
CA GLU A 160 1.89 -1.68 -5.96
C GLU A 160 2.86 -2.49 -6.83
N ASN A 161 4.17 -2.38 -6.55
CA ASN A 161 5.16 -3.28 -7.14
C ASN A 161 5.01 -4.68 -6.54
N MET A 162 4.94 -5.71 -7.40
CA MET A 162 4.59 -7.07 -6.98
C MET A 162 5.65 -8.10 -7.39
N PRO A 163 6.17 -8.95 -6.48
CA PRO A 163 6.97 -10.10 -6.87
C PRO A 163 6.09 -11.13 -7.58
N HIS A 164 6.66 -11.92 -8.46
CA HIS A 164 5.98 -13.06 -9.12
C HIS A 164 4.71 -12.72 -9.93
N SER A 165 4.41 -11.42 -10.13
CA SER A 165 3.29 -10.92 -10.92
C SER A 165 3.82 -10.05 -12.08
N ILE A 166 3.05 -9.06 -12.52
CA ILE A 166 3.49 -7.90 -13.31
C ILE A 166 3.80 -6.75 -12.35
N GLY A 167 4.67 -5.80 -12.77
CA GLY A 167 5.10 -4.70 -11.90
C GLY A 167 6.26 -5.07 -10.97
N ARG A 168 7.13 -6.01 -11.36
CA ARG A 168 8.30 -6.49 -10.58
C ARG A 168 9.45 -5.51 -10.51
N THR A 169 9.56 -4.63 -11.50
CA THR A 169 10.65 -3.68 -11.66
C THR A 169 10.14 -2.28 -11.96
N SER A 170 10.99 -1.29 -11.76
CA SER A 170 10.68 0.11 -12.12
C SER A 170 10.27 0.26 -13.59
N ALA A 171 10.93 -0.47 -14.50
CA ALA A 171 10.59 -0.46 -15.92
C ALA A 171 9.20 -1.05 -16.20
N GLU A 172 8.82 -2.16 -15.53
CA GLU A 172 7.47 -2.71 -15.63
C GLU A 172 6.44 -1.73 -15.05
N MET A 173 6.72 -1.12 -13.90
CA MET A 173 5.84 -0.12 -13.28
C MET A 173 5.62 1.09 -14.21
N LEU A 174 6.66 1.59 -14.85
CA LEU A 174 6.53 2.69 -15.82
C LEU A 174 5.64 2.32 -17.01
N ARG A 175 5.67 1.06 -17.49
CA ARG A 175 4.75 0.61 -18.54
C ARG A 175 3.30 0.55 -18.05
N LEU A 176 3.08 0.13 -16.80
CA LEU A 176 1.74 0.04 -16.21
C LEU A 176 1.08 1.41 -15.99
N ILE A 177 1.84 2.42 -15.55
CA ILE A 177 1.29 3.73 -15.18
C ILE A 177 1.62 4.86 -16.16
N GLY A 178 2.48 4.60 -17.17
CA GLY A 178 3.00 5.64 -18.05
C GLY A 178 1.94 6.34 -18.89
N GLY A 179 0.86 5.64 -19.25
CA GLY A 179 -0.27 6.19 -19.98
C GLY A 179 -1.33 6.88 -19.09
N CYS A 180 -1.13 6.89 -17.78
CA CYS A 180 -2.08 7.41 -16.79
C CYS A 180 -1.33 8.30 -15.78
N PRO A 181 -1.26 9.61 -16.00
CA PRO A 181 -0.56 10.54 -15.11
C PRO A 181 -1.16 10.59 -13.70
N GLU A 182 -2.43 10.28 -13.53
CA GLU A 182 -3.16 10.24 -12.26
C GLU A 182 -2.77 9.04 -11.38
N ALA A 183 -2.34 7.92 -12.01
CA ALA A 183 -1.90 6.74 -11.27
C ALA A 183 -0.52 6.96 -10.67
N MET A 184 -0.36 6.63 -9.41
CA MET A 184 0.89 6.73 -8.66
C MET A 184 1.38 5.34 -8.25
N VAL A 185 2.46 5.29 -7.48
CA VAL A 185 3.09 4.05 -7.02
C VAL A 185 2.88 3.87 -5.52
N CYS A 186 2.46 2.68 -5.13
CA CYS A 186 2.68 2.13 -3.80
C CYS A 186 3.99 1.36 -3.83
N PHE A 187 5.00 1.86 -3.13
CA PHE A 187 6.30 1.19 -3.07
C PHE A 187 6.35 0.24 -1.89
N ASP A 188 6.22 -1.07 -2.16
CA ASP A 188 6.48 -2.10 -1.17
C ASP A 188 7.97 -2.49 -1.18
N THR A 189 8.60 -2.32 -0.02
CA THR A 189 10.03 -2.54 0.17
C THR A 189 10.43 -4.00 0.19
N ASN A 190 9.49 -4.90 0.47
CA ASN A 190 9.68 -6.33 0.58
C ASN A 190 9.51 -7.06 -0.77
N HIS A 191 9.03 -6.36 -1.80
CA HIS A 191 8.65 -6.93 -3.09
C HIS A 191 9.72 -6.76 -4.20
N LEU A 192 10.89 -6.20 -3.91
CA LEU A 192 11.95 -6.02 -4.91
C LEU A 192 12.92 -7.19 -4.91
N LEU A 193 12.73 -8.14 -5.83
CA LEU A 193 13.59 -9.31 -6.00
C LEU A 193 14.55 -9.19 -7.20
N LEU A 194 14.28 -8.27 -8.15
CA LEU A 194 14.96 -8.20 -9.44
C LEU A 194 15.78 -6.93 -9.64
N GLU A 195 15.62 -5.93 -8.78
CA GLU A 195 16.40 -4.69 -8.80
C GLU A 195 16.61 -4.14 -7.39
N SER A 196 17.51 -3.17 -7.26
CA SER A 196 17.78 -2.55 -5.96
C SER A 196 16.71 -1.51 -5.60
N HIS A 197 16.50 -1.29 -4.29
CA HIS A 197 15.66 -0.19 -3.79
C HIS A 197 16.15 1.18 -4.30
N ALA A 198 17.47 1.33 -4.48
CA ALA A 198 18.07 2.54 -4.96
C ALA A 198 17.68 2.85 -6.42
N ASP A 199 17.71 1.84 -7.29
CA ASP A 199 17.34 1.98 -8.70
C ASP A 199 15.83 2.23 -8.84
N PHE A 200 15.00 1.47 -8.11
CA PHE A 200 13.55 1.66 -8.11
C PHE A 200 13.16 3.08 -7.69
N ILE A 201 13.70 3.57 -6.55
CA ILE A 201 13.43 4.95 -6.09
C ILE A 201 14.02 5.97 -7.04
N GLY A 202 15.17 5.69 -7.67
CA GLY A 202 15.79 6.57 -8.67
C GLY A 202 14.90 6.75 -9.90
N ALA A 203 14.24 5.70 -10.34
CA ALA A 203 13.38 5.71 -11.54
C ALA A 203 11.97 6.26 -11.28
N LEU A 204 11.40 6.00 -10.09
CA LEU A 204 9.98 6.24 -9.79
C LEU A 204 9.74 7.18 -8.60
N GLY A 205 10.80 7.79 -8.04
CA GLY A 205 10.69 8.49 -6.77
C GLY A 205 9.65 9.59 -6.71
N ASP A 206 9.46 10.36 -7.78
CA ASP A 206 8.45 11.40 -7.91
C ASP A 206 7.01 10.85 -8.07
N ARG A 207 6.90 9.56 -8.43
CA ARG A 207 5.62 8.83 -8.56
C ARG A 207 5.26 8.05 -7.31
N ILE A 208 6.14 7.89 -6.32
CA ILE A 208 5.85 7.18 -5.07
C ILE A 208 4.95 8.03 -4.19
N ALA A 209 3.68 7.62 -4.03
CA ALA A 209 2.67 8.34 -3.26
C ALA A 209 2.28 7.65 -1.93
N THR A 210 2.58 6.38 -1.79
CA THR A 210 2.50 5.62 -0.53
C THR A 210 3.58 4.55 -0.49
N VAL A 211 3.87 4.02 0.70
CA VAL A 211 4.88 2.97 0.90
C VAL A 211 4.35 1.91 1.84
N HIS A 212 4.69 0.65 1.58
CA HIS A 212 4.58 -0.48 2.50
C HIS A 212 5.96 -0.86 2.99
N LEU A 213 6.15 -0.84 4.30
CA LEU A 213 7.45 -1.05 4.93
C LEU A 213 7.47 -2.38 5.68
N SER A 214 8.23 -3.31 5.19
CA SER A 214 8.61 -4.55 5.83
C SER A 214 9.95 -5.04 5.29
N ASP A 215 10.61 -5.93 6.02
CA ASP A 215 11.92 -6.46 5.66
C ASP A 215 11.83 -7.88 5.11
N TYR A 216 12.88 -8.33 4.43
CA TYR A 216 12.94 -9.65 3.81
C TYR A 216 14.39 -10.16 3.72
N ASP A 217 14.55 -11.38 3.20
CA ASP A 217 15.85 -12.05 3.07
C ASP A 217 16.59 -11.79 1.75
N GLY A 218 16.04 -10.94 0.88
CA GLY A 218 16.56 -10.67 -0.47
C GLY A 218 16.29 -11.79 -1.48
N ARG A 219 15.48 -12.80 -1.12
CA ARG A 219 15.17 -13.98 -1.95
C ARG A 219 13.70 -14.13 -2.26
N ASP A 220 12.85 -13.82 -1.25
CA ASP A 220 11.40 -13.88 -1.36
C ASP A 220 10.75 -12.90 -0.39
N GLU A 221 9.46 -12.59 -0.58
CA GLU A 221 8.70 -11.76 0.36
C GLU A 221 8.60 -12.44 1.73
N ARG A 222 8.79 -11.67 2.82
CA ARG A 222 8.80 -12.17 4.20
C ARG A 222 7.92 -11.37 5.14
N HIS A 223 7.68 -10.10 4.85
CA HIS A 223 6.98 -9.16 5.71
C HIS A 223 7.49 -9.12 7.15
N TRP A 224 8.81 -9.22 7.32
CA TRP A 224 9.46 -9.11 8.62
C TRP A 224 9.49 -7.67 9.13
N LEU A 225 9.69 -7.55 10.45
CA LEU A 225 9.93 -6.26 11.08
C LEU A 225 11.21 -5.62 10.48
N PRO A 226 11.17 -4.31 10.08
CA PRO A 226 12.36 -3.62 9.57
C PRO A 226 13.59 -3.78 10.45
N GLY A 227 14.73 -4.08 9.83
CA GLY A 227 16.00 -4.37 10.51
C GLY A 227 16.23 -5.84 10.84
N ARG A 228 15.29 -6.74 10.49
CA ARG A 228 15.49 -8.20 10.62
C ARG A 228 15.98 -8.86 9.34
N GLY A 229 15.97 -8.15 8.23
CA GLY A 229 16.36 -8.66 6.91
C GLY A 229 17.58 -7.92 6.35
N VAL A 230 17.56 -7.73 5.02
CA VAL A 230 18.73 -7.24 4.27
C VAL A 230 18.64 -5.77 3.88
N ILE A 231 17.53 -5.07 4.16
CA ILE A 231 17.32 -3.70 3.69
C ILE A 231 18.16 -2.71 4.48
N ASP A 232 18.93 -1.85 3.77
CA ASP A 232 19.59 -0.68 4.37
C ASP A 232 18.55 0.44 4.61
N TRP A 233 17.88 0.38 5.74
CA TRP A 233 16.82 1.30 6.12
C TRP A 233 17.24 2.76 6.19
N PRO A 234 18.42 3.12 6.76
CA PRO A 234 18.91 4.49 6.71
C PRO A 234 19.07 5.03 5.30
N ASP A 235 19.62 4.23 4.38
CA ASP A 235 19.78 4.62 2.96
C ASP A 235 18.42 4.74 2.26
N LEU A 236 17.54 3.74 2.42
CA LEU A 236 16.19 3.74 1.85
C LEU A 236 15.39 4.98 2.28
N CYS A 237 15.34 5.28 3.57
CA CYS A 237 14.63 6.45 4.09
C CYS A 237 15.23 7.77 3.60
N ARG A 238 16.55 7.85 3.45
CA ARG A 238 17.24 9.01 2.89
C ARG A 238 16.86 9.22 1.43
N ARG A 239 16.82 8.15 0.62
CA ARG A 239 16.42 8.19 -0.81
C ARG A 239 14.97 8.61 -0.97
N LEU A 240 14.03 8.02 -0.24
CA LEU A 240 12.62 8.43 -0.24
C LEU A 240 12.47 9.92 0.08
N ARG A 241 13.19 10.42 1.08
CA ARG A 241 13.18 11.86 1.42
C ARG A 241 13.71 12.74 0.28
N ARG A 242 14.81 12.34 -0.36
CA ARG A 242 15.40 13.07 -1.51
C ARG A 242 14.51 13.05 -2.73
N ALA A 243 13.83 11.94 -2.99
CA ALA A 243 12.83 11.80 -4.03
C ALA A 243 11.54 12.60 -3.76
N GLY A 244 11.44 13.28 -2.62
CA GLY A 244 10.29 14.13 -2.31
C GLY A 244 9.14 13.44 -1.59
N TYR A 245 9.23 12.14 -1.26
CA TYR A 245 8.17 11.46 -0.53
C TYR A 245 7.82 12.19 0.78
N ARG A 246 6.53 12.44 1.00
CA ARG A 246 6.00 13.19 2.17
C ARG A 246 4.88 12.47 2.89
N GLY A 247 4.52 11.26 2.43
CA GLY A 247 3.42 10.46 2.94
C GLY A 247 3.68 9.79 4.30
N VAL A 248 2.71 9.00 4.71
CA VAL A 248 2.77 8.16 5.92
C VAL A 248 3.64 6.93 5.64
N TYR A 249 4.45 6.53 6.60
CA TYR A 249 5.15 5.26 6.58
C TYR A 249 4.19 4.17 7.08
N ILE A 250 3.62 3.38 6.16
CA ILE A 250 2.72 2.27 6.49
C ILE A 250 3.56 1.01 6.69
N PHE A 251 3.49 0.45 7.89
CA PHE A 251 4.10 -0.86 8.17
C PHE A 251 3.15 -1.96 7.73
N GLU A 252 3.67 -2.86 6.89
CA GLU A 252 2.99 -4.07 6.46
C GLU A 252 3.82 -5.30 6.89
N VAL A 253 3.73 -5.61 8.18
CA VAL A 253 4.46 -6.69 8.82
C VAL A 253 3.48 -7.85 9.10
N HIS A 254 3.92 -9.10 8.95
CA HIS A 254 3.05 -10.25 9.20
C HIS A 254 2.51 -10.27 10.63
N HIS A 255 1.23 -10.67 10.74
CA HIS A 255 0.60 -10.94 12.03
C HIS A 255 1.42 -11.98 12.83
N GLY A 256 1.74 -11.63 14.08
CA GLY A 256 2.57 -12.47 14.95
C GLY A 256 4.08 -12.22 14.87
N GLU A 257 4.56 -11.51 13.84
CA GLU A 257 5.99 -11.15 13.74
C GLU A 257 6.37 -9.95 14.63
N ALA A 258 5.43 -9.07 14.92
CA ALA A 258 5.66 -7.86 15.71
C ALA A 258 4.39 -7.37 16.40
N THR A 259 4.56 -6.69 17.52
CA THR A 259 3.51 -5.90 18.19
C THR A 259 3.52 -4.45 17.67
N CYS A 260 2.44 -3.71 17.93
CA CYS A 260 2.41 -2.27 17.63
C CYS A 260 3.55 -1.48 18.34
N ARG A 261 3.98 -1.93 19.52
CA ARG A 261 5.12 -1.33 20.25
C ARG A 261 6.44 -1.60 19.55
N ASP A 262 6.62 -2.78 18.95
CA ASP A 262 7.82 -3.10 18.17
C ASP A 262 7.90 -2.22 16.92
N LEU A 263 6.78 -1.96 16.24
CA LEU A 263 6.74 -1.03 15.10
C LEU A 263 7.20 0.38 15.50
N VAL A 264 6.70 0.89 16.63
CA VAL A 264 7.08 2.23 17.12
C VAL A 264 8.56 2.27 17.52
N LYS A 265 9.07 1.23 18.18
CA LYS A 265 10.48 1.10 18.55
C LYS A 265 11.36 1.12 17.30
N VAL A 266 11.07 0.28 16.32
CA VAL A 266 11.82 0.21 15.04
C VAL A 266 11.75 1.52 14.29
N TYR A 267 10.59 2.17 14.25
CA TYR A 267 10.46 3.49 13.64
C TYR A 267 11.43 4.50 14.25
N GLY A 268 11.58 4.51 15.58
CA GLY A 268 12.52 5.38 16.29
C GLY A 268 13.99 5.03 16.08
N GLU A 269 14.32 3.75 16.13
CA GLU A 269 15.70 3.26 16.18
C GLU A 269 16.32 3.02 14.79
N VAL A 270 15.53 2.64 13.80
CA VAL A 270 15.99 2.21 12.48
C VAL A 270 15.67 3.24 11.40
N LEU A 271 14.41 3.68 11.32
CA LEU A 271 13.92 4.53 10.23
C LEU A 271 14.22 6.03 10.44
N ARG A 272 14.39 6.48 11.69
CA ARG A 272 14.68 7.87 12.03
C ARG A 272 16.17 8.21 12.16
N LYS A 273 17.06 7.22 12.10
CA LYS A 273 18.52 7.49 12.12
C LYS A 273 18.90 8.39 10.95
N LYS A 274 19.69 9.44 11.28
CA LYS A 274 20.17 10.45 10.33
C LYS A 274 21.21 9.88 9.40
#